data_242f02ec302a62a31043bb01b5488c71
#
_entry.id   242f02ec302a62a31043bb01b5488c71
#
_cell.length_a   1.000
_cell.length_b   1.000
_cell.length_c   1.000
_cell.angle_alpha   90.00
_cell.angle_beta   90.00
_cell.angle_gamma   90.00
#
_symmetry.space_group_name_H-M   'P 1'
#
loop_
_entity.id
_entity.type
_entity.pdbx_description
1 polymer ?
#
loop_
_entity_poly.entity_id
_entity_poly.type
_entity_poly.pdbx_seq_one_letter_code
_entity_poly.pdbx_strand_id
1 'polypeptide(L)'
;TAMTTTLIRNADVVVTMDDRRRELAGASILVRDGAIAAIGSGLVAPEAEIIDATGCVVTPGLVNTHHHLYQTLTRAVPGGQDALLFGWLKTLYPIWARYTPEDMRISTQLGLAELALSGCTMSSDHLYLFPNGARLDDTIHAAADVGLRFHATRGAMSIGESKGGLPPDSVVEDEAAILDDCIRVVDAFHDPRPAAMVRVALAPCSPFSVSREL
;
A
#
# COMPACT_ATOMS: atom_id res chain seq x y z
N THR A 1 -2.57 1.89 -24.92
CA THR A 1 -2.74 0.58 -24.25
C THR A 1 -3.90 -0.13 -24.92
N ALA A 2 -3.71 -1.41 -25.33
CA ALA A 2 -4.81 -2.21 -25.87
C ALA A 2 -5.91 -2.35 -24.81
N MET A 3 -7.16 -2.18 -25.20
CA MET A 3 -8.32 -2.41 -24.33
C MET A 3 -8.34 -3.89 -23.93
N THR A 4 -8.36 -4.17 -22.64
CA THR A 4 -8.40 -5.54 -22.13
C THR A 4 -9.81 -5.87 -21.65
N THR A 5 -10.32 -7.00 -22.11
CA THR A 5 -11.61 -7.52 -21.68
C THR A 5 -11.41 -8.89 -21.06
N THR A 6 -11.88 -9.09 -19.85
CA THR A 6 -11.83 -10.37 -19.14
C THR A 6 -13.25 -10.75 -18.70
N LEU A 7 -13.62 -12.02 -18.91
CA LEU A 7 -14.89 -12.57 -18.44
C LEU A 7 -14.61 -13.70 -17.45
N ILE A 8 -14.86 -13.43 -16.17
CA ILE A 8 -14.88 -14.45 -15.11
C ILE A 8 -16.26 -15.09 -15.16
N ARG A 9 -16.34 -16.38 -15.46
CA ARG A 9 -17.62 -17.08 -15.63
C ARG A 9 -17.74 -18.32 -14.77
N ASN A 10 -18.98 -18.80 -14.65
CA ASN A 10 -19.32 -20.04 -13.94
C ASN A 10 -18.97 -20.04 -12.44
N ALA A 11 -18.88 -18.87 -11.80
CA ALA A 11 -18.70 -18.84 -10.37
C ALA A 11 -19.88 -19.52 -9.67
N ASP A 12 -19.60 -20.38 -8.68
CA ASP A 12 -20.67 -20.96 -7.86
C ASP A 12 -21.45 -19.85 -7.14
N VAL A 13 -20.72 -18.89 -6.60
CA VAL A 13 -21.29 -17.67 -5.99
C VAL A 13 -20.38 -16.47 -6.26
N VAL A 14 -20.96 -15.35 -6.67
CA VAL A 14 -20.33 -14.03 -6.67
C VAL A 14 -20.86 -13.25 -5.47
N VAL A 15 -19.98 -12.95 -4.51
CA VAL A 15 -20.29 -12.10 -3.35
C VAL A 15 -19.87 -10.67 -3.68
N THR A 16 -20.84 -9.78 -3.90
CA THR A 16 -20.54 -8.43 -4.43
C THR A 16 -19.95 -7.48 -3.40
N MET A 17 -20.14 -7.74 -2.10
CA MET A 17 -19.77 -6.86 -0.98
C MET A 17 -20.30 -5.43 -1.13
N ASP A 18 -21.37 -5.24 -1.95
CA ASP A 18 -22.05 -3.96 -2.10
C ASP A 18 -23.02 -3.67 -0.94
N ASP A 19 -23.59 -2.48 -0.91
CA ASP A 19 -24.52 -2.06 0.16
C ASP A 19 -25.76 -2.98 0.26
N ARG A 20 -26.12 -3.67 -0.83
CA ARG A 20 -27.20 -4.65 -0.87
C ARG A 20 -26.77 -6.05 -0.41
N ARG A 21 -25.46 -6.27 -0.21
CA ARG A 21 -24.86 -7.55 0.21
C ARG A 21 -25.31 -8.72 -0.65
N ARG A 22 -25.33 -8.52 -1.97
CA ARG A 22 -25.83 -9.53 -2.91
C ARG A 22 -24.88 -10.71 -3.02
N GLU A 23 -25.45 -11.90 -2.99
CA GLU A 23 -24.79 -13.16 -3.30
C GLU A 23 -25.50 -13.76 -4.53
N LEU A 24 -24.76 -13.88 -5.64
CA LEU A 24 -25.32 -14.23 -6.93
C LEU A 24 -24.81 -15.62 -7.36
N ALA A 25 -25.68 -16.62 -7.28
CA ALA A 25 -25.33 -17.97 -7.69
C ALA A 25 -25.21 -18.07 -9.24
N GLY A 26 -24.19 -18.79 -9.72
CA GLY A 26 -23.97 -19.02 -11.14
C GLY A 26 -23.71 -17.75 -11.96
N ALA A 27 -23.28 -16.67 -11.32
CA ALA A 27 -23.05 -15.41 -12.00
C ALA A 27 -21.67 -15.34 -12.65
N SER A 28 -21.56 -14.41 -13.59
CA SER A 28 -20.30 -14.05 -14.26
C SER A 28 -19.98 -12.59 -14.01
N ILE A 29 -18.72 -12.21 -14.16
CA ILE A 29 -18.22 -10.85 -14.02
C ILE A 29 -17.51 -10.46 -15.31
N LEU A 30 -17.96 -9.40 -15.95
CA LEU A 30 -17.29 -8.80 -17.10
C LEU A 30 -16.44 -7.62 -16.63
N VAL A 31 -15.15 -7.69 -16.91
CA VAL A 31 -14.18 -6.62 -16.64
C VAL A 31 -13.74 -6.02 -17.96
N ARG A 32 -13.76 -4.69 -18.08
CA ARG A 32 -13.25 -3.94 -19.24
C ARG A 32 -12.35 -2.81 -18.73
N ASP A 33 -11.16 -2.74 -19.30
CA ASP A 33 -10.19 -1.68 -19.00
C ASP A 33 -9.93 -1.50 -17.48
N GLY A 34 -9.82 -2.62 -16.75
CA GLY A 34 -9.55 -2.63 -15.31
C GLY A 34 -10.75 -2.29 -14.42
N ALA A 35 -11.97 -2.19 -14.98
CA ALA A 35 -13.19 -1.91 -14.21
C ALA A 35 -14.26 -3.00 -14.45
N ILE A 36 -15.06 -3.29 -13.41
CA ILE A 36 -16.21 -4.17 -13.52
C ILE A 36 -17.29 -3.48 -14.37
N ALA A 37 -17.53 -4.00 -15.57
CA ALA A 37 -18.53 -3.47 -16.48
C ALA A 37 -19.92 -4.06 -16.25
N ALA A 38 -20.01 -5.34 -15.85
CA ALA A 38 -21.27 -6.01 -15.53
C ALA A 38 -21.06 -7.20 -14.59
N ILE A 39 -22.11 -7.53 -13.82
CA ILE A 39 -22.20 -8.75 -13.03
C ILE A 39 -23.59 -9.35 -13.26
N GLY A 40 -23.66 -10.63 -13.59
CA GLY A 40 -24.93 -11.33 -13.81
C GLY A 40 -24.75 -12.66 -14.54
N SER A 41 -25.86 -13.35 -14.76
CA SER A 41 -25.86 -14.61 -15.52
C SER A 41 -25.92 -14.33 -17.03
N GLY A 42 -25.35 -15.25 -17.84
CA GLY A 42 -25.46 -15.22 -19.28
C GLY A 42 -24.68 -14.08 -19.98
N LEU A 43 -23.68 -13.50 -19.32
CA LEU A 43 -22.82 -12.50 -19.95
C LEU A 43 -22.01 -13.14 -21.09
N VAL A 44 -21.94 -12.45 -22.23
CA VAL A 44 -21.21 -12.88 -23.42
C VAL A 44 -20.25 -11.76 -23.83
N ALA A 45 -19.00 -12.12 -24.03
CA ALA A 45 -17.95 -11.24 -24.54
C ALA A 45 -16.97 -12.09 -25.37
N PRO A 46 -17.22 -12.28 -26.67
CA PRO A 46 -16.42 -13.18 -27.51
C PRO A 46 -14.94 -12.81 -27.58
N GLU A 47 -14.64 -11.52 -27.39
CA GLU A 47 -13.30 -10.97 -27.42
C GLU A 47 -12.54 -11.12 -26.08
N ALA A 48 -13.24 -11.57 -25.03
CA ALA A 48 -12.67 -11.58 -23.67
C ALA A 48 -11.72 -12.76 -23.44
N GLU A 49 -10.70 -12.52 -22.66
CA GLU A 49 -9.98 -13.57 -21.96
C GLU A 49 -10.92 -14.22 -20.95
N ILE A 50 -11.02 -15.55 -20.97
CA ILE A 50 -11.94 -16.31 -20.12
C ILE A 50 -11.21 -16.83 -18.89
N ILE A 51 -11.74 -16.50 -17.71
CA ILE A 51 -11.36 -17.13 -16.44
C ILE A 51 -12.55 -18.01 -16.01
N ASP A 52 -12.36 -19.32 -15.97
CA ASP A 52 -13.37 -20.25 -15.48
C ASP A 52 -13.27 -20.35 -13.95
N ALA A 53 -14.32 -19.93 -13.26
CA ALA A 53 -14.45 -19.92 -11.81
C ALA A 53 -15.39 -21.03 -11.27
N THR A 54 -15.56 -22.12 -12.04
CA THR A 54 -16.33 -23.29 -11.59
C THR A 54 -15.78 -23.81 -10.27
N GLY A 55 -16.65 -24.02 -9.27
CA GLY A 55 -16.26 -24.45 -7.92
C GLY A 55 -15.71 -23.33 -7.03
N CYS A 56 -15.76 -22.08 -7.50
CA CYS A 56 -15.20 -20.96 -6.76
C CYS A 56 -16.28 -20.01 -6.23
N VAL A 57 -15.99 -19.42 -5.07
CA VAL A 57 -16.63 -18.19 -4.60
C VAL A 57 -15.76 -17.04 -5.07
N VAL A 58 -16.35 -16.06 -5.75
CA VAL A 58 -15.64 -14.87 -6.24
C VAL A 58 -16.04 -13.66 -5.39
N THR A 59 -15.05 -13.00 -4.83
CA THR A 59 -15.20 -11.79 -4.00
C THR A 59 -14.39 -10.64 -4.61
N PRO A 60 -14.68 -9.38 -4.25
CA PRO A 60 -13.74 -8.29 -4.50
C PRO A 60 -12.37 -8.61 -3.89
N GLY A 61 -11.31 -8.09 -4.49
CA GLY A 61 -9.97 -8.19 -3.92
C GLY A 61 -9.88 -7.54 -2.54
N LEU A 62 -9.01 -8.08 -1.70
CA LEU A 62 -8.79 -7.56 -0.35
C LEU A 62 -8.15 -6.17 -0.40
N VAL A 63 -8.46 -5.34 0.59
CA VAL A 63 -7.88 -4.01 0.78
C VAL A 63 -7.12 -4.00 2.10
N ASN A 64 -5.83 -3.75 2.03
CA ASN A 64 -5.00 -3.54 3.21
C ASN A 64 -4.93 -2.06 3.55
N THR A 65 -5.51 -1.68 4.69
CA THR A 65 -5.62 -0.27 5.11
C THR A 65 -4.54 0.19 6.07
N HIS A 66 -3.64 -0.71 6.50
CA HIS A 66 -2.56 -0.39 7.45
C HIS A 66 -1.33 -1.23 7.16
N HIS A 67 -0.24 -0.58 6.78
CA HIS A 67 1.07 -1.21 6.63
C HIS A 67 2.21 -0.18 6.81
N HIS A 68 3.39 -0.71 7.12
CA HIS A 68 4.68 -0.03 7.13
C HIS A 68 5.65 -0.93 6.33
N LEU A 69 5.57 -0.85 5.00
CA LEU A 69 6.24 -1.81 4.11
C LEU A 69 7.75 -1.83 4.24
N TYR A 70 8.37 -0.71 4.60
CA TYR A 70 9.81 -0.66 4.86
C TYR A 70 10.25 -1.59 6.00
N GLN A 71 9.34 -1.99 6.89
CA GLN A 71 9.64 -2.89 8.01
C GLN A 71 9.72 -4.36 7.60
N THR A 72 9.31 -4.71 6.39
CA THR A 72 9.21 -6.09 5.89
C THR A 72 10.54 -6.86 6.06
N LEU A 73 11.69 -6.23 5.79
CA LEU A 73 13.00 -6.86 5.92
C LEU A 73 13.43 -7.12 7.37
N THR A 74 12.75 -6.53 8.36
CA THR A 74 13.13 -6.65 9.77
C THR A 74 12.13 -7.42 10.63
N ARG A 75 11.17 -8.12 10.03
CA ARG A 75 10.12 -8.86 10.74
C ARG A 75 10.64 -9.90 11.75
N ALA A 76 11.80 -10.46 11.52
CA ALA A 76 12.37 -11.54 12.34
C ALA A 76 13.64 -11.14 13.11
N VAL A 77 13.88 -9.85 13.34
CA VAL A 77 15.03 -9.40 14.15
C VAL A 77 14.87 -9.88 15.59
N PRO A 78 15.79 -10.71 16.11
CA PRO A 78 15.63 -11.36 17.42
C PRO A 78 15.37 -10.39 18.58
N GLY A 79 16.08 -9.26 18.62
CA GLY A 79 15.91 -8.25 19.68
C GLY A 79 14.56 -7.54 19.68
N GLY A 80 13.75 -7.69 18.62
CA GLY A 80 12.41 -7.10 18.51
C GLY A 80 11.27 -8.07 18.81
N GLN A 81 11.51 -9.38 18.91
CA GLN A 81 10.44 -10.38 18.90
C GLN A 81 9.47 -10.29 20.10
N ASP A 82 9.98 -10.06 21.30
CA ASP A 82 9.18 -10.00 22.52
C ASP A 82 9.12 -8.58 23.11
N ALA A 83 9.55 -7.58 22.35
CA ALA A 83 9.61 -6.21 22.86
C ALA A 83 8.23 -5.52 22.78
N LEU A 84 7.91 -4.72 23.81
CA LEU A 84 6.81 -3.77 23.74
C LEU A 84 7.14 -2.65 22.73
N LEU A 85 6.12 -1.90 22.27
CA LEU A 85 6.22 -0.93 21.18
C LEU A 85 7.47 -0.04 21.23
N PHE A 86 7.73 0.63 22.34
CA PHE A 86 8.88 1.55 22.43
C PHE A 86 10.22 0.81 22.47
N GLY A 87 10.29 -0.36 23.11
CA GLY A 87 11.47 -1.22 23.09
C GLY A 87 11.75 -1.76 21.69
N TRP A 88 10.70 -2.15 20.98
CA TRP A 88 10.75 -2.59 19.59
C TRP A 88 11.26 -1.47 18.66
N LEU A 89 10.72 -0.26 18.77
CA LEU A 89 11.17 0.89 18.00
C LEU A 89 12.64 1.23 18.28
N LYS A 90 13.05 1.27 19.56
CA LYS A 90 14.46 1.52 19.95
C LYS A 90 15.42 0.47 19.35
N THR A 91 15.00 -0.78 19.26
CA THR A 91 15.79 -1.85 18.64
C THR A 91 15.92 -1.68 17.14
N LEU A 92 14.84 -1.25 16.46
CA LEU A 92 14.79 -1.26 15.00
C LEU A 92 15.19 0.07 14.36
N TYR A 93 14.97 1.22 15.00
CA TYR A 93 15.39 2.51 14.44
C TYR A 93 16.87 2.56 14.02
N PRO A 94 17.85 2.04 14.79
CA PRO A 94 19.25 2.02 14.35
C PRO A 94 19.50 1.15 13.11
N ILE A 95 18.64 0.15 12.85
CA ILE A 95 18.69 -0.68 11.65
C ILE A 95 18.12 0.09 10.50
N TRP A 96 16.91 0.64 10.64
CA TRP A 96 16.23 1.42 9.60
C TRP A 96 16.97 2.71 9.23
N ALA A 97 17.69 3.33 10.16
CA ALA A 97 18.55 4.48 9.91
C ALA A 97 19.67 4.21 8.90
N ARG A 98 19.97 2.94 8.62
CA ARG A 98 20.98 2.54 7.63
C ARG A 98 20.39 2.14 6.28
N TYR A 99 19.06 2.11 6.17
CA TYR A 99 18.42 1.77 4.91
C TYR A 99 18.80 2.76 3.81
N THR A 100 18.94 2.21 2.62
CA THR A 100 19.15 2.93 1.37
C THR A 100 17.84 3.03 0.61
N PRO A 101 17.76 3.85 -0.46
CA PRO A 101 16.62 3.83 -1.39
C PRO A 101 16.29 2.42 -1.91
N GLU A 102 17.33 1.62 -2.19
CA GLU A 102 17.15 0.25 -2.68
C GLU A 102 16.55 -0.68 -1.60
N ASP A 103 16.95 -0.55 -0.33
CA ASP A 103 16.35 -1.31 0.77
C ASP A 103 14.87 -0.97 0.93
N MET A 104 14.50 0.31 0.82
CA MET A 104 13.10 0.76 0.83
C MET A 104 12.30 0.13 -0.31
N ARG A 105 12.86 0.14 -1.52
CA ARG A 105 12.25 -0.44 -2.70
C ARG A 105 12.04 -1.94 -2.56
N ILE A 106 13.09 -2.69 -2.21
CA ILE A 106 13.03 -4.15 -2.04
C ILE A 106 12.06 -4.54 -0.94
N SER A 107 12.12 -3.86 0.21
CA SER A 107 11.20 -4.11 1.34
C SER A 107 9.75 -3.93 0.92
N THR A 108 9.46 -2.86 0.17
CA THR A 108 8.13 -2.57 -0.34
C THR A 108 7.67 -3.60 -1.37
N GLN A 109 8.53 -3.96 -2.34
CA GLN A 109 8.22 -4.98 -3.34
C GLN A 109 7.90 -6.33 -2.69
N LEU A 110 8.71 -6.75 -1.72
CA LEU A 110 8.49 -8.01 -1.01
C LEU A 110 7.14 -8.01 -0.27
N GLY A 111 6.86 -6.96 0.50
CA GLY A 111 5.59 -6.88 1.24
C GLY A 111 4.37 -6.81 0.33
N LEU A 112 4.44 -6.05 -0.77
CA LEU A 112 3.35 -5.96 -1.75
C LEU A 112 3.16 -7.27 -2.53
N ALA A 113 4.24 -7.98 -2.86
CA ALA A 113 4.14 -9.29 -3.50
C ALA A 113 3.44 -10.31 -2.60
N GLU A 114 3.76 -10.35 -1.30
CA GLU A 114 3.07 -11.19 -0.33
C GLU A 114 1.59 -10.82 -0.21
N LEU A 115 1.27 -9.53 -0.17
CA LEU A 115 -0.13 -9.05 -0.16
C LEU A 115 -0.87 -9.48 -1.43
N ALA A 116 -0.25 -9.32 -2.61
CA ALA A 116 -0.83 -9.76 -3.88
C ALA A 116 -1.13 -11.26 -3.88
N LEU A 117 -0.19 -12.09 -3.42
CA LEU A 117 -0.38 -13.54 -3.29
C LEU A 117 -1.47 -13.92 -2.30
N SER A 118 -1.78 -13.07 -1.33
CA SER A 118 -2.91 -13.26 -0.40
C SER A 118 -4.26 -12.78 -0.93
N GLY A 119 -4.31 -12.27 -2.18
CA GLY A 119 -5.53 -11.73 -2.80
C GLY A 119 -5.77 -10.24 -2.54
N CYS A 120 -4.80 -9.52 -2.02
CA CYS A 120 -4.87 -8.07 -1.85
C CYS A 120 -4.71 -7.39 -3.21
N THR A 121 -5.56 -6.42 -3.50
CA THR A 121 -5.55 -5.65 -4.75
C THR A 121 -5.26 -4.16 -4.54
N MET A 122 -5.27 -3.71 -3.29
CA MET A 122 -4.96 -2.34 -2.90
C MET A 122 -4.33 -2.34 -1.51
N SER A 123 -3.22 -1.63 -1.34
CA SER A 123 -2.58 -1.45 -0.04
C SER A 123 -2.34 0.03 0.26
N SER A 124 -2.62 0.42 1.50
CA SER A 124 -2.06 1.62 2.10
C SER A 124 -0.67 1.31 2.65
N ASP A 125 0.20 2.31 2.69
CA ASP A 125 1.49 2.25 3.38
C ASP A 125 1.76 3.57 4.08
N HIS A 126 2.32 3.53 5.27
CA HIS A 126 2.75 4.71 6.01
C HIS A 126 4.27 4.67 6.19
N LEU A 127 4.97 5.39 5.31
CA LEU A 127 6.42 5.61 5.37
C LEU A 127 6.68 6.92 6.09
N TYR A 128 7.43 6.90 7.21
CA TYR A 128 7.65 8.07 8.04
C TYR A 128 9.12 8.31 8.42
N LEU A 129 10.05 7.60 7.79
CA LEU A 129 11.48 7.85 7.90
C LEU A 129 12.16 7.74 6.54
N PHE A 130 13.10 8.64 6.28
CA PHE A 130 13.71 8.84 4.96
C PHE A 130 15.25 8.92 5.08
N PRO A 131 15.93 7.84 5.54
CA PRO A 131 17.36 7.84 5.72
C PRO A 131 18.11 7.79 4.38
N ASN A 132 19.33 8.32 4.36
CA ASN A 132 20.31 8.12 3.29
C ASN A 132 19.81 8.45 1.87
N GLY A 133 18.92 9.43 1.75
CA GLY A 133 18.34 9.85 0.48
C GLY A 133 17.14 9.03 0.01
N ALA A 134 16.63 8.11 0.83
CA ALA A 134 15.36 7.43 0.56
C ALA A 134 14.20 8.42 0.47
N ARG A 135 13.23 8.13 -0.37
CA ARG A 135 12.07 8.99 -0.63
C ARG A 135 10.80 8.15 -0.74
N LEU A 136 9.64 8.79 -0.64
CA LEU A 136 8.35 8.12 -0.90
C LEU A 136 8.27 7.57 -2.33
N ASP A 137 8.98 8.20 -3.25
CA ASP A 137 9.15 7.80 -4.66
C ASP A 137 9.58 6.33 -4.78
N ASP A 138 10.51 5.88 -3.92
CA ASP A 138 11.05 4.51 -3.96
C ASP A 138 9.96 3.46 -3.71
N THR A 139 9.05 3.74 -2.76
CA THR A 139 7.93 2.84 -2.45
C THR A 139 6.83 2.91 -3.51
N ILE A 140 6.59 4.09 -4.09
CA ILE A 140 5.62 4.27 -5.19
C ILE A 140 6.08 3.52 -6.44
N HIS A 141 7.35 3.63 -6.81
CA HIS A 141 7.91 2.88 -7.93
C HIS A 141 7.89 1.37 -7.68
N ALA A 142 8.20 0.94 -6.46
CA ALA A 142 8.09 -0.47 -6.07
C ALA A 142 6.66 -1.00 -6.24
N ALA A 143 5.66 -0.21 -5.86
CA ALA A 143 4.25 -0.58 -6.04
C ALA A 143 3.85 -0.66 -7.52
N ALA A 144 4.38 0.24 -8.36
CA ALA A 144 4.16 0.20 -9.80
C ALA A 144 4.77 -1.06 -10.44
N ASP A 145 5.95 -1.48 -10.00
CA ASP A 145 6.59 -2.72 -10.48
C ASP A 145 5.77 -3.98 -10.14
N VAL A 146 5.16 -4.01 -8.94
CA VAL A 146 4.28 -5.13 -8.54
C VAL A 146 2.90 -5.06 -9.19
N GLY A 147 2.45 -3.85 -9.53
CA GLY A 147 1.16 -3.63 -10.19
C GLY A 147 -0.05 -3.57 -9.24
N LEU A 148 0.15 -3.31 -7.95
CA LEU A 148 -0.93 -3.07 -6.99
C LEU A 148 -1.35 -1.60 -6.95
N ARG A 149 -2.64 -1.36 -6.67
CA ARG A 149 -3.09 -0.02 -6.27
C ARG A 149 -2.47 0.35 -4.94
N PHE A 150 -1.92 1.56 -4.88
CA PHE A 150 -1.12 1.98 -3.76
C PHE A 150 -1.55 3.34 -3.20
N HIS A 151 -1.88 3.37 -1.92
CA HIS A 151 -2.14 4.59 -1.18
C HIS A 151 -0.90 4.91 -0.35
N ALA A 152 0.01 5.66 -0.97
CA ALA A 152 1.28 6.06 -0.37
C ALA A 152 1.05 7.19 0.63
N THR A 153 1.37 6.98 1.89
CA THR A 153 1.26 8.02 2.91
C THR A 153 2.63 8.56 3.25
N ARG A 154 2.85 9.85 2.96
CA ARG A 154 4.03 10.60 3.38
C ARG A 154 3.89 10.88 4.87
N GLY A 155 4.52 10.04 5.67
CA GLY A 155 4.69 10.27 7.11
C GLY A 155 5.81 11.26 7.38
N ALA A 156 6.02 11.62 8.65
CA ALA A 156 7.08 12.52 9.05
C ALA A 156 7.45 12.33 10.53
N MET A 157 8.72 12.61 10.84
CA MET A 157 9.22 12.77 12.20
C MET A 157 10.15 13.97 12.23
N SER A 158 9.92 14.92 13.15
CA SER A 158 10.72 16.15 13.32
C SER A 158 11.39 16.26 14.68
N ILE A 159 10.99 15.43 15.66
CA ILE A 159 11.51 15.47 17.02
C ILE A 159 12.32 14.19 17.27
N GLY A 160 13.66 14.33 17.27
CA GLY A 160 14.59 13.26 17.59
C GLY A 160 14.93 13.17 19.08
N GLU A 161 15.78 12.19 19.42
CA GLU A 161 16.18 11.91 20.79
C GLU A 161 16.82 13.10 21.52
N SER A 162 17.58 13.95 20.82
CA SER A 162 18.16 15.17 21.39
C SER A 162 17.13 16.21 21.82
N LYS A 163 15.91 16.13 21.27
CA LYS A 163 14.77 17.00 21.59
C LYS A 163 13.68 16.30 22.42
N GLY A 164 14.01 15.11 22.99
CA GLY A 164 13.08 14.32 23.79
C GLY A 164 12.14 13.41 23.02
N GLY A 165 12.33 13.27 21.71
CA GLY A 165 11.64 12.27 20.88
C GLY A 165 12.21 10.87 21.06
N LEU A 166 11.60 9.89 20.42
CA LEU A 166 12.04 8.49 20.47
C LEU A 166 13.02 8.13 19.34
N PRO A 167 12.85 8.64 18.10
CA PRO A 167 13.73 8.25 16.99
C PRO A 167 15.12 8.89 17.12
N PRO A 168 16.17 8.24 16.60
CA PRO A 168 17.48 8.86 16.46
C PRO A 168 17.40 10.16 15.65
N ASP A 169 18.22 11.16 15.98
CA ASP A 169 18.25 12.44 15.23
C ASP A 169 18.57 12.25 13.74
N SER A 170 19.25 11.17 13.38
CA SER A 170 19.60 10.84 12.00
C SER A 170 18.43 10.46 11.09
N VAL A 171 17.24 10.21 11.66
CA VAL A 171 16.04 9.80 10.90
C VAL A 171 14.88 10.79 11.02
N VAL A 172 15.12 11.96 11.66
CA VAL A 172 14.16 13.06 11.68
C VAL A 172 14.54 14.10 10.65
N GLU A 173 13.55 14.88 10.23
CA GLU A 173 13.68 15.87 9.18
C GLU A 173 13.35 17.26 9.72
N ASP A 174 13.83 18.29 9.02
CA ASP A 174 13.38 19.68 9.22
C ASP A 174 11.94 19.85 8.74
N GLU A 175 11.12 20.58 9.50
CA GLU A 175 9.67 20.70 9.21
C GLU A 175 9.40 21.45 7.91
N ALA A 176 10.21 22.45 7.54
CA ALA A 176 10.06 23.12 6.25
C ALA A 176 10.35 22.14 5.10
N ALA A 177 11.41 21.32 5.24
CA ALA A 177 11.71 20.30 4.25
C ALA A 177 10.62 19.22 4.16
N ILE A 178 10.00 18.84 5.30
CA ILE A 178 8.85 17.92 5.31
C ILE A 178 7.69 18.53 4.50
N LEU A 179 7.32 19.77 4.73
CA LEU A 179 6.22 20.45 4.04
C LEU A 179 6.48 20.57 2.54
N ASP A 180 7.69 20.97 2.15
CA ASP A 180 8.09 21.07 0.75
C ASP A 180 8.00 19.70 0.04
N ASP A 181 8.48 18.64 0.69
CA ASP A 181 8.39 17.29 0.12
C ASP A 181 6.94 16.77 0.08
N CYS A 182 6.10 17.11 1.05
CA CYS A 182 4.67 16.80 1.01
C CYS A 182 3.99 17.41 -0.22
N ILE A 183 4.23 18.68 -0.51
CA ILE A 183 3.72 19.36 -1.72
C ILE A 183 4.24 18.64 -2.96
N ARG A 184 5.54 18.41 -3.02
CA ARG A 184 6.19 17.77 -4.15
C ARG A 184 5.61 16.39 -4.46
N VAL A 185 5.42 15.52 -3.47
CA VAL A 185 4.91 14.15 -3.73
C VAL A 185 3.44 14.15 -4.14
N VAL A 186 2.65 15.07 -3.61
CA VAL A 186 1.26 15.25 -4.04
C VAL A 186 1.22 15.68 -5.51
N ASP A 187 1.98 16.71 -5.88
CA ASP A 187 2.02 17.21 -7.25
C ASP A 187 2.56 16.19 -8.25
N ALA A 188 3.53 15.38 -7.83
CA ALA A 188 4.18 14.42 -8.71
C ALA A 188 3.37 13.12 -8.91
N PHE A 189 2.66 12.65 -7.89
CA PHE A 189 2.13 11.28 -7.87
C PHE A 189 0.64 11.15 -7.56
N HIS A 190 -0.01 12.17 -6.96
CA HIS A 190 -1.41 12.01 -6.57
C HIS A 190 -2.34 12.04 -7.78
N ASP A 191 -3.06 10.94 -8.00
CA ASP A 191 -4.12 10.87 -9.00
C ASP A 191 -5.49 10.81 -8.28
N PRO A 192 -6.30 11.88 -8.34
CA PRO A 192 -7.59 11.93 -7.66
C PRO A 192 -8.71 11.13 -8.36
N ARG A 193 -8.45 10.62 -9.58
CA ARG A 193 -9.47 9.92 -10.38
C ARG A 193 -9.92 8.62 -9.69
N PRO A 194 -11.17 8.21 -9.88
CA PRO A 194 -11.61 6.89 -9.44
C PRO A 194 -10.72 5.76 -9.99
N ALA A 195 -10.44 4.76 -9.16
CA ALA A 195 -9.60 3.61 -9.50
C ALA A 195 -8.15 3.94 -9.90
N ALA A 196 -7.64 5.13 -9.54
CA ALA A 196 -6.24 5.49 -9.74
C ALA A 196 -5.29 4.44 -9.15
N MET A 197 -4.15 4.22 -9.83
CA MET A 197 -3.14 3.27 -9.35
C MET A 197 -2.37 3.81 -8.15
N VAL A 198 -2.17 5.14 -8.06
CA VAL A 198 -1.46 5.78 -6.96
C VAL A 198 -2.28 6.94 -6.41
N ARG A 199 -2.43 6.96 -5.09
CA ARG A 199 -2.89 8.12 -4.34
C ARG A 199 -1.90 8.45 -3.24
N VAL A 200 -1.73 9.72 -2.95
CA VAL A 200 -0.87 10.19 -1.86
C VAL A 200 -1.73 10.74 -0.74
N ALA A 201 -1.38 10.38 0.49
CA ALA A 201 -1.88 10.98 1.72
C ALA A 201 -0.72 11.55 2.53
N LEU A 202 -1.04 12.40 3.49
CA LEU A 202 -0.07 13.01 4.41
C LEU A 202 -0.46 12.64 5.84
N ALA A 203 0.49 12.15 6.63
CA ALA A 203 0.25 11.80 8.02
C ALA A 203 1.54 11.86 8.84
N PRO A 204 1.73 12.86 9.70
CA PRO A 204 2.79 12.83 10.71
C PRO A 204 2.75 11.52 11.49
N CYS A 205 3.92 11.01 11.91
CA CYS A 205 4.02 9.67 12.51
C CYS A 205 3.22 9.56 13.82
N SER A 206 3.44 10.48 14.74
CA SER A 206 2.75 10.48 16.02
C SER A 206 2.95 11.80 16.76
N PRO A 207 2.10 12.14 17.74
CA PRO A 207 2.29 13.34 18.56
C PRO A 207 3.58 13.33 19.41
N PHE A 208 4.29 12.22 19.45
CA PHE A 208 5.58 12.10 20.17
C PHE A 208 6.80 12.30 19.27
N SER A 209 6.62 12.38 17.98
CA SER A 209 7.71 12.44 16.99
C SER A 209 7.63 13.63 16.05
N VAL A 210 6.64 14.49 16.22
CA VAL A 210 6.49 15.75 15.49
C VAL A 210 6.13 16.89 16.42
N SER A 211 6.33 18.15 15.99
CA SER A 211 5.86 19.30 16.72
C SER A 211 4.32 19.41 16.65
N ARG A 212 3.76 20.30 17.45
CA ARG A 212 2.33 20.56 17.45
C ARG A 212 1.88 21.35 16.20
N GLU A 213 2.82 22.08 15.63
CA GLU A 213 2.60 22.95 14.47
C GLU A 213 2.57 22.15 13.16
N LEU A 214 3.31 21.05 13.07
CA LEU A 214 3.30 20.13 11.92
C LEU A 214 2.05 19.27 11.90
#